data_6728002e63543c5874e5ad258f67bbc3
#
_entry.id   6728002e63543c5874e5ad258f67bbc3
#
_cell.length_a   1.000
_cell.length_b   1.000
_cell.length_c   1.000
_cell.angle_alpha   90.00
_cell.angle_beta   90.00
_cell.angle_gamma   90.00
#
_symmetry.space_group_name_H-M   'P 1'
#
loop_
_entity.id
_entity.type
_entity.pdbx_description
1 polymer ?
#
loop_
_entity_poly.entity_id
_entity_poly.type
_entity_poly.pdbx_seq_one_letter_code
_entity_poly.pdbx_strand_id
1 'polypeptide(L)'
;VVTAKRGKALRRGAAIGALVSASVLAAAGCGPEGSQGAGGSGGPGVHSPAATGRKAPMALPAPTGRYPVGTVSRHLVDRQRRDPWVAERPHRELMVSVRYPAQAGAGRYPRAPQLLPDEAAGFDRMNSFSEFVHPGKVAWGATRTYAHEGAPVVRHRGRLPVVLYSPGGGDPRSFGSTLCDELASRGYVVVTVDHTYEAPAVRFPDGRVARSVMPQEAARAQKARRMPELLKKLAAVRVADTRFVLDRLATPGAGSALPDGLRRAVDPDAVGMFGQSAGGFTAAQTMHDDRRIKAAVNMDGVMGYTQRDDDPSNPSTVGTDGVDRPLLLMGKEGDTHRTMPSWGAAWAHSTGWHRDLTLRGGEHAGYTDAQALIPQVARQLGLPAKDVGAMIGTVAPERAIGAQRAYVTAFFDRWLRGRDSGLLDGPSVRRPEVRFVP
;
A
#
# COMPACT_ATOMS: atom_id res chain seq x y z
N VAL A 1 21.54 31.84 -55.20
CA VAL A 1 20.23 31.18 -55.17
C VAL A 1 20.47 29.66 -55.05
N VAL A 2 20.45 29.12 -53.84
CA VAL A 2 20.36 27.66 -53.60
C VAL A 2 19.48 27.44 -52.38
N THR A 3 18.34 26.88 -52.60
CA THR A 3 17.33 26.50 -51.60
C THR A 3 17.71 25.18 -50.95
N ALA A 4 17.95 25.18 -49.64
CA ALA A 4 18.15 23.98 -48.85
C ALA A 4 16.82 23.53 -48.22
N LYS A 5 16.31 22.36 -48.62
CA LYS A 5 15.18 21.66 -48.00
C LYS A 5 15.64 21.08 -46.66
N ARG A 6 15.06 21.55 -45.55
CA ARG A 6 15.16 20.89 -44.22
C ARG A 6 14.11 19.78 -44.12
N GLY A 7 14.57 18.54 -44.09
CA GLY A 7 13.76 17.39 -43.76
C GLY A 7 13.44 17.38 -42.27
N LYS A 8 12.14 17.32 -41.93
CA LYS A 8 11.64 17.03 -40.55
C LYS A 8 11.75 15.54 -40.29
N ALA A 9 12.71 15.15 -39.47
CA ALA A 9 12.71 13.82 -38.86
C ALA A 9 11.66 13.76 -37.73
N LEU A 10 10.57 13.04 -37.98
CA LEU A 10 9.62 12.65 -36.91
C LEU A 10 10.33 11.67 -35.96
N ARG A 11 10.68 12.12 -34.76
CA ARG A 11 11.03 11.25 -33.65
C ARG A 11 9.70 10.67 -33.12
N ARG A 12 9.43 9.42 -33.43
CA ARG A 12 8.44 8.60 -32.71
C ARG A 12 9.03 8.29 -31.34
N GLY A 13 8.71 9.10 -30.34
CA GLY A 13 8.89 8.77 -28.93
C GLY A 13 7.82 7.76 -28.55
N ALA A 14 8.24 6.56 -28.20
CA ALA A 14 7.35 5.54 -27.64
C ALA A 14 6.86 6.00 -26.26
N ALA A 15 5.59 6.38 -26.18
CA ALA A 15 4.87 6.54 -24.93
C ALA A 15 4.51 5.14 -24.40
N ILE A 16 5.41 4.52 -23.63
CA ILE A 16 5.13 3.37 -22.77
C ILE A 16 5.30 3.91 -21.36
N GLY A 17 4.22 4.40 -20.79
CA GLY A 17 4.18 4.85 -19.42
C GLY A 17 2.75 5.07 -18.97
N ALA A 18 2.37 4.44 -17.88
CA ALA A 18 1.10 4.59 -17.15
C ALA A 18 -0.07 3.67 -17.55
N LEU A 19 0.04 2.38 -17.23
CA LEU A 19 -1.07 1.42 -17.29
C LEU A 19 -1.40 0.78 -15.93
N VAL A 20 -0.92 1.31 -14.81
CA VAL A 20 -1.09 0.65 -13.50
C VAL A 20 -2.23 1.26 -12.64
N SER A 21 -2.76 2.42 -12.98
CA SER A 21 -3.90 3.00 -12.25
C SER A 21 -5.28 2.58 -12.75
N ALA A 22 -5.37 1.77 -13.82
CA ALA A 22 -6.64 1.38 -14.44
C ALA A 22 -7.21 0.03 -13.95
N SER A 23 -6.50 -0.73 -13.14
CA SER A 23 -6.86 -2.12 -12.80
C SER A 23 -8.08 -2.27 -11.89
N VAL A 24 -8.56 -1.22 -11.25
CA VAL A 24 -9.84 -1.24 -10.52
C VAL A 24 -11.04 -1.13 -11.44
N LEU A 25 -10.82 -0.81 -12.73
CA LEU A 25 -11.88 -0.45 -13.69
C LEU A 25 -12.21 -1.54 -14.73
N ALA A 26 -11.43 -2.61 -14.85
CA ALA A 26 -11.52 -3.56 -15.99
C ALA A 26 -12.40 -4.80 -15.76
N ALA A 27 -13.04 -4.98 -14.60
CA ALA A 27 -13.82 -6.17 -14.27
C ALA A 27 -15.35 -6.02 -14.50
N ALA A 28 -15.77 -5.29 -15.54
CA ALA A 28 -17.18 -5.22 -15.89
C ALA A 28 -17.39 -5.52 -17.38
N GLY A 29 -17.68 -6.80 -17.70
CA GLY A 29 -18.28 -7.15 -18.95
C GLY A 29 -17.77 -8.45 -19.58
N CYS A 30 -18.42 -9.57 -19.28
CA CYS A 30 -18.77 -10.63 -20.23
C CYS A 30 -19.75 -11.61 -19.56
N GLY A 31 -21.01 -11.54 -19.96
CA GLY A 31 -22.01 -12.57 -19.69
C GLY A 31 -21.82 -13.76 -20.65
N PRO A 32 -22.38 -14.94 -20.34
CA PRO A 32 -22.18 -16.13 -21.15
C PRO A 32 -23.19 -16.19 -22.29
N GLU A 33 -22.75 -16.25 -23.52
CA GLU A 33 -23.55 -16.78 -24.62
C GLU A 33 -23.05 -18.18 -24.95
N GLY A 34 -23.96 -19.13 -24.93
CA GLY A 34 -23.75 -20.50 -25.30
C GLY A 34 -23.80 -20.72 -26.81
N SER A 35 -23.01 -21.66 -27.30
CA SER A 35 -23.33 -22.38 -28.51
C SER A 35 -22.77 -23.81 -28.50
N GLN A 36 -23.64 -24.77 -28.82
CA GLN A 36 -23.38 -26.19 -29.03
C GLN A 36 -22.69 -26.40 -30.40
N GLY A 37 -21.90 -27.46 -30.52
CA GLY A 37 -21.39 -27.89 -31.82
C GLY A 37 -20.39 -29.04 -31.76
N ALA A 38 -20.89 -30.24 -31.84
CA ALA A 38 -20.46 -31.48 -32.49
C ALA A 38 -18.98 -31.82 -32.82
N GLY A 39 -18.49 -32.91 -32.27
CA GLY A 39 -17.98 -34.12 -32.94
C GLY A 39 -16.63 -34.05 -33.70
N GLY A 40 -15.64 -34.86 -33.21
CA GLY A 40 -14.44 -35.17 -33.95
C GLY A 40 -13.53 -36.16 -33.19
N SER A 41 -13.47 -37.38 -33.63
CA SER A 41 -12.66 -38.52 -33.14
C SER A 41 -11.19 -38.36 -33.49
N GLY A 42 -10.28 -38.81 -32.59
CA GLY A 42 -8.86 -38.94 -32.92
C GLY A 42 -7.96 -39.32 -31.79
N GLY A 43 -7.49 -40.54 -31.70
CA GLY A 43 -6.20 -41.08 -31.30
C GLY A 43 -5.71 -40.93 -29.86
N PRO A 44 -5.09 -41.96 -29.26
CA PRO A 44 -4.61 -41.95 -27.88
C PRO A 44 -3.27 -41.20 -27.80
N GLY A 45 -3.34 -39.94 -27.38
CA GLY A 45 -2.18 -39.18 -26.93
C GLY A 45 -1.79 -39.59 -25.51
N VAL A 46 -0.53 -39.91 -25.32
CA VAL A 46 0.09 -40.21 -24.03
C VAL A 46 -0.10 -38.98 -23.11
N HIS A 47 -1.07 -39.05 -22.23
CA HIS A 47 -1.22 -38.05 -21.17
C HIS A 47 -0.13 -38.23 -20.14
N SER A 48 0.90 -37.40 -20.21
CA SER A 48 1.68 -37.09 -19.01
C SER A 48 0.70 -36.59 -17.93
N PRO A 49 0.75 -37.14 -16.70
CA PRO A 49 -0.15 -36.66 -15.67
C PRO A 49 0.15 -35.20 -15.42
N ALA A 50 -0.82 -34.32 -15.67
CA ALA A 50 -0.79 -32.94 -15.24
C ALA A 50 -0.54 -32.99 -13.73
N ALA A 51 0.63 -32.52 -13.30
CA ALA A 51 0.94 -32.36 -11.89
C ALA A 51 -0.20 -31.54 -11.27
N THR A 52 -1.01 -32.17 -10.43
CA THR A 52 -1.93 -31.52 -9.52
C THR A 52 -1.07 -30.82 -8.45
N GLY A 53 -0.33 -29.80 -8.91
CA GLY A 53 0.63 -29.07 -8.13
C GLY A 53 -0.10 -28.30 -7.03
N ARG A 54 0.02 -28.80 -5.81
CA ARG A 54 -0.33 -28.08 -4.60
C ARG A 54 0.38 -26.72 -4.66
N LYS A 55 -0.40 -25.63 -4.74
CA LYS A 55 0.13 -24.27 -4.82
C LYS A 55 1.06 -24.03 -3.64
N ALA A 56 2.35 -23.74 -3.91
CA ALA A 56 3.33 -23.56 -2.85
C ALA A 56 3.06 -22.28 -2.04
N PRO A 57 3.22 -22.31 -0.72
CA PRO A 57 3.14 -21.10 0.08
C PRO A 57 4.27 -20.14 -0.30
N MET A 58 3.97 -18.83 -0.30
CA MET A 58 4.95 -17.78 -0.51
C MET A 58 5.49 -17.25 0.83
N ALA A 59 6.70 -16.71 0.81
CA ALA A 59 7.36 -16.17 1.98
C ALA A 59 7.61 -14.66 1.83
N LEU A 60 7.35 -13.92 2.90
CA LEU A 60 7.82 -12.55 3.04
C LEU A 60 9.25 -12.55 3.61
N PRO A 61 10.08 -11.53 3.34
CA PRO A 61 11.41 -11.41 3.92
C PRO A 61 11.35 -11.08 5.42
N ALA A 62 12.18 -11.74 6.22
CA ALA A 62 12.26 -11.50 7.65
C ALA A 62 12.60 -10.03 7.97
N PRO A 63 12.02 -9.43 9.02
CA PRO A 63 12.43 -8.13 9.51
C PRO A 63 13.86 -8.19 10.08
N THR A 64 14.57 -7.05 10.04
CA THR A 64 15.98 -6.96 10.43
C THR A 64 16.22 -6.29 11.79
N GLY A 65 15.15 -5.83 12.44
CA GLY A 65 15.22 -5.22 13.76
C GLY A 65 15.44 -6.26 14.87
N ARG A 66 15.74 -5.77 16.07
CA ARG A 66 16.14 -6.62 17.20
C ARG A 66 14.98 -7.30 17.93
N TYR A 67 13.75 -6.81 17.74
CA TYR A 67 12.58 -7.33 18.44
C TYR A 67 11.82 -8.35 17.57
N PRO A 68 11.35 -9.46 18.15
CA PRO A 68 10.26 -10.21 17.56
C PRO A 68 9.04 -9.31 17.40
N VAL A 69 8.17 -9.60 16.45
CA VAL A 69 6.96 -8.82 16.19
C VAL A 69 5.74 -9.54 16.74
N GLY A 70 4.95 -8.84 17.54
CA GLY A 70 3.60 -9.26 17.94
C GLY A 70 2.54 -8.55 17.13
N THR A 71 1.35 -9.15 17.03
CA THR A 71 0.21 -8.51 16.36
C THR A 71 -1.12 -8.86 17.01
N VAL A 72 -2.06 -7.92 16.91
CA VAL A 72 -3.48 -8.15 17.19
C VAL A 72 -4.32 -7.41 16.16
N SER A 73 -5.49 -7.96 15.82
CA SER A 73 -6.50 -7.25 15.02
C SER A 73 -7.58 -6.66 15.91
N ARG A 74 -8.13 -5.52 15.52
CA ARG A 74 -9.21 -4.81 16.23
C ARG A 74 -10.30 -4.39 15.26
N HIS A 75 -11.53 -4.60 15.65
CA HIS A 75 -12.72 -4.06 15.01
C HIS A 75 -13.08 -2.73 15.69
N LEU A 76 -13.10 -1.66 14.92
CA LEU A 76 -13.41 -0.32 15.38
C LEU A 76 -14.74 0.12 14.75
N VAL A 77 -15.65 0.65 15.57
CA VAL A 77 -16.96 1.16 15.13
C VAL A 77 -17.05 2.64 15.42
N ASP A 78 -17.14 3.43 14.36
CA ASP A 78 -17.40 4.87 14.44
C ASP A 78 -18.92 5.11 14.44
N ARG A 79 -19.48 5.25 15.63
CA ARG A 79 -20.92 5.47 15.81
C ARG A 79 -21.40 6.86 15.44
N GLN A 80 -20.48 7.80 15.20
CA GLN A 80 -20.78 9.18 14.82
C GLN A 80 -20.88 9.36 13.31
N ARG A 81 -20.30 8.43 12.51
CA ARG A 81 -20.35 8.46 11.05
C ARG A 81 -21.15 7.29 10.50
N ARG A 82 -22.08 7.56 9.59
CA ARG A 82 -22.67 6.53 8.73
C ARG A 82 -21.61 6.02 7.76
N ASP A 83 -21.79 4.80 7.26
CA ASP A 83 -20.90 4.29 6.22
C ASP A 83 -21.08 5.12 4.93
N PRO A 84 -19.99 5.64 4.34
CA PRO A 84 -20.07 6.51 3.17
C PRO A 84 -20.33 5.77 1.85
N TRP A 85 -20.18 4.43 1.87
CA TRP A 85 -20.29 3.60 0.68
C TRP A 85 -21.57 2.76 0.64
N VAL A 86 -22.04 2.32 1.81
CA VAL A 86 -23.19 1.42 1.95
C VAL A 86 -24.23 2.06 2.89
N ALA A 87 -25.25 2.64 2.30
CA ALA A 87 -26.25 3.46 3.02
C ALA A 87 -27.01 2.70 4.11
N GLU A 88 -27.15 1.39 3.95
CA GLU A 88 -27.83 0.48 4.91
C GLU A 88 -27.00 0.27 6.19
N ARG A 89 -25.71 0.66 6.19
CA ARG A 89 -24.85 0.58 7.37
C ARG A 89 -24.95 1.86 8.21
N PRO A 90 -25.51 1.78 9.42
CA PRO A 90 -25.71 2.95 10.27
C PRO A 90 -24.41 3.55 10.79
N HIS A 91 -23.33 2.76 10.84
CA HIS A 91 -22.04 3.15 11.37
C HIS A 91 -20.90 2.78 10.42
N ARG A 92 -19.86 3.60 10.42
CA ARG A 92 -18.59 3.27 9.77
C ARG A 92 -17.82 2.25 10.61
N GLU A 93 -17.41 1.15 10.01
CA GLU A 93 -16.66 0.07 10.67
C GLU A 93 -15.33 -0.13 9.97
N LEU A 94 -14.28 -0.29 10.76
CA LEU A 94 -12.92 -0.52 10.25
C LEU A 94 -12.31 -1.75 10.90
N MET A 95 -11.49 -2.50 10.15
CA MET A 95 -10.54 -3.45 10.72
C MET A 95 -9.15 -2.83 10.71
N VAL A 96 -8.47 -2.89 11.85
CA VAL A 96 -7.08 -2.50 11.99
C VAL A 96 -6.25 -3.66 12.51
N SER A 97 -4.97 -3.72 12.11
CA SER A 97 -4.00 -4.61 12.75
C SER A 97 -2.93 -3.76 13.43
N VAL A 98 -2.65 -4.08 14.68
CA VAL A 98 -1.62 -3.41 15.48
C VAL A 98 -0.42 -4.34 15.57
N ARG A 99 0.72 -3.91 15.03
CA ARG A 99 2.01 -4.61 15.13
C ARG A 99 2.90 -3.88 16.13
N TYR A 100 3.64 -4.63 16.93
CA TYR A 100 4.42 -4.07 18.03
C TYR A 100 5.64 -4.93 18.35
N PRO A 101 6.67 -4.36 18.98
CA PRO A 101 7.80 -5.14 19.49
C PRO A 101 7.33 -6.08 20.59
N ALA A 102 7.56 -7.38 20.40
CA ALA A 102 7.18 -8.42 21.34
C ALA A 102 8.36 -8.88 22.21
N GLN A 103 8.03 -9.57 23.31
CA GLN A 103 9.04 -10.17 24.19
C GLN A 103 9.78 -11.32 23.49
N ALA A 104 10.97 -11.63 23.98
CA ALA A 104 11.66 -12.86 23.62
C ALA A 104 10.75 -14.07 23.88
N GLY A 105 10.76 -15.06 22.97
CA GLY A 105 9.85 -16.21 23.05
C GLY A 105 8.51 -16.00 22.33
N ALA A 106 8.31 -14.89 21.62
CA ALA A 106 7.14 -14.67 20.74
C ALA A 106 6.93 -15.81 19.73
N GLY A 107 7.95 -16.54 19.34
CA GLY A 107 7.86 -17.71 18.48
C GLY A 107 7.00 -18.89 18.99
N ARG A 108 6.58 -18.85 20.26
CA ARG A 108 5.58 -19.79 20.82
C ARG A 108 4.17 -19.47 20.35
N TYR A 109 3.94 -18.28 19.84
CA TYR A 109 2.65 -17.81 19.32
C TYR A 109 2.62 -18.04 17.79
N PRO A 110 1.44 -18.35 17.24
CA PRO A 110 1.33 -18.60 15.80
C PRO A 110 1.67 -17.34 14.99
N ARG A 111 2.31 -17.51 13.84
CA ARG A 111 2.50 -16.42 12.89
C ARG A 111 1.16 -16.06 12.25
N ALA A 112 0.84 -14.78 12.24
CA ALA A 112 -0.37 -14.27 11.64
C ALA A 112 -0.43 -14.55 10.13
N PRO A 113 -1.59 -14.95 9.58
CA PRO A 113 -1.77 -14.97 8.14
C PRO A 113 -1.64 -13.53 7.59
N GLN A 114 -1.09 -13.40 6.38
CA GLN A 114 -1.13 -12.12 5.69
C GLN A 114 -2.57 -11.75 5.31
N LEU A 115 -3.32 -12.72 4.81
CA LEU A 115 -4.73 -12.61 4.46
C LEU A 115 -5.51 -13.77 5.10
N LEU A 116 -6.64 -13.47 5.71
CA LEU A 116 -7.62 -14.48 6.10
C LEU A 116 -8.23 -15.14 4.85
N PRO A 117 -8.82 -16.35 4.94
CA PRO A 117 -9.33 -17.05 3.76
C PRO A 117 -10.27 -16.22 2.88
N ASP A 118 -11.22 -15.50 3.46
CA ASP A 118 -12.17 -14.66 2.73
C ASP A 118 -11.49 -13.41 2.14
N GLU A 119 -10.52 -12.82 2.84
CA GLU A 119 -9.70 -11.71 2.37
C GLU A 119 -8.83 -12.16 1.20
N ALA A 120 -8.21 -13.33 1.28
CA ALA A 120 -7.42 -13.93 0.20
C ALA A 120 -8.27 -14.21 -1.04
N ALA A 121 -9.48 -14.73 -0.86
CA ALA A 121 -10.41 -14.97 -1.96
C ALA A 121 -10.89 -13.66 -2.61
N GLY A 122 -11.04 -12.58 -1.83
CA GLY A 122 -11.35 -11.25 -2.34
C GLY A 122 -10.18 -10.67 -3.13
N PHE A 123 -8.98 -10.73 -2.57
CA PHE A 123 -7.76 -10.27 -3.20
C PHE A 123 -7.46 -11.02 -4.51
N ASP A 124 -7.60 -12.34 -4.53
CA ASP A 124 -7.40 -13.17 -5.72
C ASP A 124 -8.26 -12.71 -6.91
N ARG A 125 -9.48 -12.22 -6.65
CA ARG A 125 -10.40 -11.72 -7.70
C ARG A 125 -10.15 -10.27 -8.12
N MET A 126 -9.54 -9.46 -7.26
CA MET A 126 -9.51 -8.00 -7.45
C MET A 126 -8.10 -7.39 -7.38
N ASN A 127 -7.04 -8.22 -7.26
CA ASN A 127 -5.68 -7.67 -7.19
C ASN A 127 -5.29 -6.97 -8.51
N SER A 128 -4.36 -6.03 -8.39
CA SER A 128 -3.84 -5.23 -9.51
C SER A 128 -3.01 -6.01 -10.52
N PHE A 129 -2.76 -7.30 -10.26
CA PHE A 129 -1.96 -8.19 -11.12
C PHE A 129 -2.82 -9.15 -11.96
N SER A 130 -4.14 -9.00 -11.94
CA SER A 130 -5.07 -9.93 -12.59
C SER A 130 -4.89 -10.07 -14.11
N GLU A 131 -4.26 -9.11 -14.76
CA GLU A 131 -3.86 -9.19 -16.16
C GLU A 131 -2.78 -10.28 -16.39
N PHE A 132 -1.87 -10.46 -15.42
CA PHE A 132 -0.75 -11.41 -15.49
C PHE A 132 -1.00 -12.66 -14.65
N VAL A 133 -1.75 -12.52 -13.55
CA VAL A 133 -1.99 -13.56 -12.55
C VAL A 133 -3.48 -13.81 -12.43
N HIS A 134 -4.01 -14.74 -13.24
CA HIS A 134 -5.44 -15.06 -13.23
C HIS A 134 -5.91 -15.60 -11.87
N PRO A 135 -7.16 -15.31 -11.48
CA PRO A 135 -7.75 -15.83 -10.25
C PRO A 135 -7.66 -17.36 -10.16
N GLY A 136 -7.48 -17.84 -8.94
CA GLY A 136 -7.37 -19.27 -8.66
C GLY A 136 -5.97 -19.87 -8.93
N LYS A 137 -5.00 -19.13 -9.41
CA LYS A 137 -3.65 -19.64 -9.72
C LYS A 137 -2.68 -19.59 -8.55
N VAL A 138 -2.90 -18.73 -7.56
CA VAL A 138 -1.99 -18.48 -6.43
C VAL A 138 -2.68 -18.75 -5.09
N ALA A 139 -1.97 -19.33 -4.14
CA ALA A 139 -2.45 -19.56 -2.78
C ALA A 139 -2.14 -18.34 -1.87
N TRP A 140 -2.74 -17.17 -2.15
CA TRP A 140 -2.49 -15.94 -1.40
C TRP A 140 -2.67 -16.10 0.11
N GLY A 141 -3.69 -16.83 0.56
CA GLY A 141 -3.96 -17.08 1.98
C GLY A 141 -2.96 -18.01 2.70
N ALA A 142 -2.04 -18.65 1.96
CA ALA A 142 -0.99 -19.49 2.56
C ALA A 142 0.21 -18.66 3.09
N THR A 143 0.32 -17.39 2.68
CA THR A 143 1.40 -16.51 3.11
C THR A 143 1.25 -16.11 4.58
N ARG A 144 2.35 -16.21 5.34
CA ARG A 144 2.41 -15.80 6.76
C ARG A 144 3.32 -14.58 6.91
N THR A 145 2.90 -13.65 7.76
CA THR A 145 3.73 -12.51 8.19
C THR A 145 4.78 -12.95 9.21
N TYR A 146 5.66 -12.07 9.63
CA TYR A 146 6.59 -12.33 10.74
C TYR A 146 6.02 -11.93 12.10
N ALA A 147 4.81 -11.35 12.12
CA ALA A 147 4.13 -11.00 13.34
C ALA A 147 3.42 -12.21 13.99
N HIS A 148 3.55 -12.36 15.31
CA HIS A 148 2.99 -13.43 16.11
C HIS A 148 1.71 -12.97 16.80
N GLU A 149 0.61 -13.68 16.59
CA GLU A 149 -0.72 -13.33 17.12
C GLU A 149 -0.76 -13.41 18.65
N GLY A 150 -1.12 -12.29 19.28
CA GLY A 150 -1.27 -12.22 20.74
C GLY A 150 0.03 -12.31 21.54
N ALA A 151 1.20 -12.28 20.90
CA ALA A 151 2.47 -12.31 21.62
C ALA A 151 2.59 -11.14 22.60
N PRO A 152 3.15 -11.33 23.80
CA PRO A 152 3.24 -10.28 24.81
C PRO A 152 4.10 -9.10 24.34
N VAL A 153 3.65 -7.88 24.64
CA VAL A 153 4.39 -6.63 24.35
C VAL A 153 5.72 -6.63 25.09
N VAL A 154 6.79 -6.19 24.44
CA VAL A 154 8.08 -6.02 25.08
C VAL A 154 7.99 -5.07 26.27
N ARG A 155 8.66 -5.40 27.38
CA ARG A 155 8.87 -4.45 28.47
C ARG A 155 9.90 -3.41 28.03
N HIS A 156 9.47 -2.18 27.83
CA HIS A 156 10.30 -1.10 27.33
C HIS A 156 10.40 0.06 28.33
N ARG A 157 11.60 0.63 28.50
CA ARG A 157 11.79 1.90 29.22
C ARG A 157 11.49 3.05 28.26
N GLY A 158 10.57 3.93 28.60
CA GLY A 158 10.11 5.02 27.74
C GLY A 158 8.90 4.63 26.87
N ARG A 159 8.47 5.53 26.00
CA ARG A 159 7.32 5.36 25.12
C ARG A 159 7.75 4.95 23.72
N LEU A 160 6.90 4.21 23.04
CA LEU A 160 7.10 3.73 21.67
C LEU A 160 6.36 4.65 20.69
N PRO A 161 7.04 5.22 19.69
CA PRO A 161 6.36 5.98 18.65
C PRO A 161 5.36 5.12 17.87
N VAL A 162 4.30 5.74 17.38
CA VAL A 162 3.26 5.11 16.57
C VAL A 162 3.45 5.50 15.11
N VAL A 163 3.28 4.54 14.21
CA VAL A 163 3.26 4.78 12.77
C VAL A 163 2.00 4.18 12.18
N LEU A 164 1.18 4.98 11.51
CA LEU A 164 0.01 4.51 10.78
C LEU A 164 0.40 4.08 9.37
N TYR A 165 -0.24 3.04 8.86
CA TYR A 165 -0.12 2.62 7.47
C TYR A 165 -1.48 2.57 6.79
N SER A 166 -1.62 3.30 5.69
CA SER A 166 -2.75 3.22 4.78
C SER A 166 -2.32 2.53 3.48
N PRO A 167 -3.00 1.47 3.04
CA PRO A 167 -2.67 0.75 1.81
C PRO A 167 -3.07 1.53 0.55
N GLY A 168 -2.63 1.04 -0.61
CA GLY A 168 -3.06 1.52 -1.91
C GLY A 168 -4.57 1.38 -2.16
N GLY A 169 -5.07 1.98 -3.21
CA GLY A 169 -6.46 1.82 -3.62
C GLY A 169 -6.74 0.37 -4.01
N GLY A 170 -7.70 -0.28 -3.34
CA GLY A 170 -8.02 -1.68 -3.59
C GLY A 170 -7.06 -2.70 -2.95
N ASP A 171 -6.11 -2.27 -2.12
CA ASP A 171 -5.23 -3.16 -1.36
C ASP A 171 -5.73 -3.41 0.06
N PRO A 172 -5.49 -4.61 0.63
CA PRO A 172 -5.78 -4.88 2.02
C PRO A 172 -4.72 -4.27 2.95
N ARG A 173 -5.10 -3.98 4.22
CA ARG A 173 -4.20 -3.45 5.28
C ARG A 173 -2.90 -4.23 5.46
N SER A 174 -2.88 -5.48 5.06
CA SER A 174 -1.76 -6.40 5.23
C SER A 174 -0.78 -6.43 4.06
N PHE A 175 -1.05 -5.70 2.98
CA PHE A 175 -0.20 -5.75 1.77
C PHE A 175 1.06 -4.87 1.84
N GLY A 176 1.35 -4.32 3.03
CA GLY A 176 2.60 -3.66 3.41
C GLY A 176 3.29 -4.35 4.60
N SER A 177 3.02 -5.64 4.83
CA SER A 177 3.52 -6.39 6.00
C SER A 177 5.03 -6.38 6.12
N THR A 178 5.76 -6.47 5.01
CA THR A 178 7.23 -6.45 4.98
C THR A 178 7.82 -5.21 5.66
N LEU A 179 7.28 -4.03 5.37
CA LEU A 179 7.75 -2.77 5.96
C LEU A 179 7.16 -2.52 7.35
N CYS A 180 5.90 -2.91 7.58
CA CYS A 180 5.26 -2.80 8.88
C CYS A 180 5.94 -3.69 9.93
N ASP A 181 6.30 -4.94 9.59
CA ASP A 181 7.04 -5.85 10.47
C ASP A 181 8.46 -5.34 10.73
N GLU A 182 9.11 -4.74 9.71
CA GLU A 182 10.42 -4.09 9.88
C GLU A 182 10.37 -2.98 10.91
N LEU A 183 9.44 -2.02 10.79
CA LEU A 183 9.28 -0.92 11.74
C LEU A 183 8.96 -1.44 13.14
N ALA A 184 8.06 -2.42 13.27
CA ALA A 184 7.70 -3.01 14.56
C ALA A 184 8.90 -3.71 15.21
N SER A 185 9.71 -4.44 14.43
CA SER A 185 10.94 -5.08 14.92
C SER A 185 12.00 -4.08 15.40
N ARG A 186 11.90 -2.82 14.97
CA ARG A 186 12.77 -1.71 15.40
C ARG A 186 12.21 -0.90 16.56
N GLY A 187 11.05 -1.30 17.09
CA GLY A 187 10.48 -0.69 18.29
C GLY A 187 9.42 0.38 18.00
N TYR A 188 8.80 0.38 16.84
CA TYR A 188 7.60 1.16 16.57
C TYR A 188 6.34 0.35 16.85
N VAL A 189 5.26 1.02 17.18
CA VAL A 189 3.91 0.45 17.11
C VAL A 189 3.33 0.84 15.76
N VAL A 190 3.02 -0.15 14.93
CA VAL A 190 2.50 0.10 13.59
C VAL A 190 1.03 -0.30 13.52
N VAL A 191 0.17 0.64 13.13
CA VAL A 191 -1.27 0.40 12.97
C VAL A 191 -1.64 0.47 11.50
N THR A 192 -2.09 -0.65 10.94
CA THR A 192 -2.53 -0.75 9.55
C THR A 192 -4.05 -0.73 9.48
N VAL A 193 -4.62 -0.05 8.48
CA VAL A 193 -6.06 0.20 8.39
C VAL A 193 -6.64 -0.39 7.12
N ASP A 194 -7.73 -1.19 7.22
CA ASP A 194 -8.59 -1.45 6.07
C ASP A 194 -9.62 -0.34 5.94
N HIS A 195 -9.63 0.31 4.80
CA HIS A 195 -10.73 1.18 4.41
C HIS A 195 -11.88 0.29 3.88
N THR A 196 -12.81 -0.04 4.76
CA THR A 196 -13.91 -0.99 4.50
C THR A 196 -14.69 -0.58 3.26
N TYR A 197 -15.05 -1.56 2.43
CA TYR A 197 -15.66 -1.40 1.10
C TYR A 197 -14.75 -0.84 -0.01
N GLU A 198 -13.50 -0.44 0.33
CA GLU A 198 -12.47 -0.15 -0.67
C GLU A 198 -11.54 -1.36 -0.86
N ALA A 199 -11.07 -1.97 0.23
CA ALA A 199 -10.30 -3.22 0.19
C ALA A 199 -11.11 -4.35 -0.46
N PRO A 200 -10.48 -5.33 -1.14
CA PRO A 200 -11.16 -6.40 -1.86
C PRO A 200 -12.15 -7.18 -1.01
N ALA A 201 -11.77 -7.47 0.22
CA ALA A 201 -12.64 -8.04 1.24
C ALA A 201 -12.08 -7.71 2.63
N VAL A 202 -12.96 -7.41 3.57
CA VAL A 202 -12.63 -7.19 4.99
C VAL A 202 -13.48 -8.13 5.83
N ARG A 203 -12.84 -9.04 6.56
CA ARG A 203 -13.52 -9.97 7.47
C ARG A 203 -13.61 -9.37 8.87
N PHE A 204 -14.83 -9.33 9.42
CA PHE A 204 -15.12 -8.91 10.78
C PHE A 204 -15.15 -10.09 11.76
N PRO A 205 -14.98 -9.85 13.09
CA PRO A 205 -14.98 -10.90 14.10
C PRO A 205 -16.29 -11.70 14.18
N ASP A 206 -17.42 -11.12 13.80
CA ASP A 206 -18.73 -11.76 13.73
C ASP A 206 -18.90 -12.70 12.52
N GLY A 207 -17.84 -12.86 11.70
CA GLY A 207 -17.84 -13.68 10.48
C GLY A 207 -18.34 -12.95 9.24
N ARG A 208 -18.87 -11.76 9.36
CA ARG A 208 -19.32 -10.93 8.25
C ARG A 208 -18.13 -10.50 7.37
N VAL A 209 -18.34 -10.49 6.05
CA VAL A 209 -17.33 -10.07 5.07
C VAL A 209 -17.87 -8.89 4.27
N ALA A 210 -17.23 -7.73 4.43
CA ALA A 210 -17.47 -6.56 3.58
C ALA A 210 -16.64 -6.66 2.30
N ARG A 211 -17.31 -6.74 1.15
CA ARG A 211 -16.66 -6.78 -0.16
C ARG A 211 -16.55 -5.38 -0.74
N SER A 212 -15.55 -5.14 -1.58
CA SER A 212 -15.35 -3.87 -2.27
C SER A 212 -16.58 -3.48 -3.10
N VAL A 213 -16.94 -2.21 -3.05
CA VAL A 213 -17.93 -1.58 -3.94
C VAL A 213 -17.25 -0.68 -4.98
N MET A 214 -15.92 -0.59 -4.96
CA MET A 214 -15.19 0.33 -5.83
C MET A 214 -15.34 0.06 -7.32
N PRO A 215 -15.41 -1.18 -7.82
CA PRO A 215 -15.67 -1.41 -9.24
C PRO A 215 -16.97 -0.77 -9.72
N GLN A 216 -18.05 -0.88 -8.93
CA GLN A 216 -19.34 -0.29 -9.25
C GLN A 216 -19.33 1.23 -9.15
N GLU A 217 -18.70 1.78 -8.10
CA GLU A 217 -18.57 3.22 -7.91
C GLU A 217 -17.74 3.87 -9.02
N ALA A 218 -16.61 3.23 -9.39
CA ALA A 218 -15.76 3.69 -10.47
C ALA A 218 -16.49 3.65 -11.84
N ALA A 219 -17.22 2.57 -12.13
CA ALA A 219 -18.01 2.47 -13.37
C ALA A 219 -19.10 3.56 -13.43
N ARG A 220 -19.80 3.84 -12.31
CA ARG A 220 -20.78 4.93 -12.22
C ARG A 220 -20.16 6.30 -12.44
N ALA A 221 -19.02 6.56 -11.78
CA ALA A 221 -18.30 7.83 -11.90
C ALA A 221 -17.78 8.07 -13.33
N GLN A 222 -17.25 7.00 -13.97
CA GLN A 222 -16.76 7.08 -15.34
C GLN A 222 -17.91 7.38 -16.33
N LYS A 223 -19.04 6.67 -16.20
CA LYS A 223 -20.24 6.90 -17.03
C LYS A 223 -20.76 8.32 -16.86
N ALA A 224 -20.73 8.85 -15.64
CA ALA A 224 -21.17 10.19 -15.31
C ALA A 224 -20.11 11.28 -15.59
N ARG A 225 -18.89 10.94 -15.99
CA ARG A 225 -17.73 11.85 -16.10
C ARG A 225 -17.41 12.59 -14.80
N ARG A 226 -17.54 11.90 -13.67
CA ARG A 226 -17.36 12.42 -12.30
C ARG A 226 -16.28 11.68 -11.53
N MET A 227 -15.21 11.29 -12.22
CA MET A 227 -14.10 10.60 -11.59
C MET A 227 -13.38 11.47 -10.54
N PRO A 228 -13.14 12.78 -10.79
CA PRO A 228 -12.53 13.64 -9.76
C PRO A 228 -13.33 13.68 -8.45
N GLU A 229 -14.67 13.71 -8.51
CA GLU A 229 -15.52 13.70 -7.32
C GLU A 229 -15.45 12.38 -6.56
N LEU A 230 -15.36 11.25 -7.27
CA LEU A 230 -15.12 9.95 -6.62
C LEU A 230 -13.76 9.92 -5.92
N LEU A 231 -12.69 10.39 -6.56
CA LEU A 231 -11.35 10.44 -5.98
C LEU A 231 -11.29 11.37 -4.77
N LYS A 232 -11.98 12.52 -4.84
CA LYS A 232 -12.13 13.44 -3.71
C LYS A 232 -12.88 12.79 -2.53
N LYS A 233 -13.98 12.06 -2.82
CA LYS A 233 -14.71 11.30 -1.79
C LYS A 233 -13.83 10.22 -1.17
N LEU A 234 -13.09 9.45 -1.98
CA LEU A 234 -12.15 8.42 -1.51
C LEU A 234 -11.11 9.01 -0.54
N ALA A 235 -10.44 10.09 -0.93
CA ALA A 235 -9.45 10.76 -0.08
C ALA A 235 -10.08 11.25 1.24
N ALA A 236 -11.24 11.91 1.18
CA ALA A 236 -11.93 12.40 2.37
C ALA A 236 -12.34 11.27 3.33
N VAL A 237 -12.83 10.14 2.80
CA VAL A 237 -13.18 8.95 3.61
C VAL A 237 -11.95 8.39 4.30
N ARG A 238 -10.83 8.23 3.59
CA ARG A 238 -9.57 7.70 4.13
C ARG A 238 -8.97 8.59 5.21
N VAL A 239 -8.98 9.90 5.00
CA VAL A 239 -8.55 10.88 6.02
C VAL A 239 -9.45 10.80 7.26
N ALA A 240 -10.76 10.74 7.10
CA ALA A 240 -11.70 10.61 8.21
C ALA A 240 -11.54 9.28 8.95
N ASP A 241 -11.32 8.16 8.25
CA ASP A 241 -11.01 6.86 8.85
C ASP A 241 -9.71 6.90 9.66
N THR A 242 -8.67 7.54 9.12
CA THR A 242 -7.37 7.69 9.79
C THR A 242 -7.48 8.55 11.06
N ARG A 243 -8.20 9.67 11.00
CA ARG A 243 -8.46 10.52 12.17
C ARG A 243 -9.24 9.78 13.24
N PHE A 244 -10.25 8.98 12.85
CA PHE A 244 -10.96 8.12 13.78
C PHE A 244 -10.03 7.08 14.44
N VAL A 245 -9.11 6.47 13.69
CA VAL A 245 -8.11 5.56 14.28
C VAL A 245 -7.21 6.30 15.28
N LEU A 246 -6.77 7.52 14.96
CA LEU A 246 -6.02 8.37 15.90
C LEU A 246 -6.79 8.63 17.20
N ASP A 247 -8.09 8.91 17.11
CA ASP A 247 -8.95 9.08 18.28
C ASP A 247 -9.01 7.80 19.14
N ARG A 248 -9.08 6.63 18.47
CA ARG A 248 -9.11 5.31 19.15
C ARG A 248 -7.76 4.94 19.76
N LEU A 249 -6.64 5.46 19.28
CA LEU A 249 -5.33 5.28 19.92
C LEU A 249 -5.26 6.00 21.28
N ALA A 250 -5.87 7.16 21.38
CA ALA A 250 -5.92 7.96 22.61
C ALA A 250 -7.03 7.50 23.59
N THR A 251 -8.04 6.76 23.12
CA THR A 251 -9.21 6.36 23.93
C THR A 251 -8.85 5.23 24.92
N PRO A 252 -9.19 5.34 26.21
CA PRO A 252 -9.00 4.26 27.19
C PRO A 252 -10.10 3.18 27.08
N GLY A 253 -9.81 1.97 27.58
CA GLY A 253 -10.79 0.88 27.71
C GLY A 253 -11.07 0.11 26.41
N ALA A 254 -12.21 -0.53 26.36
CA ALA A 254 -12.63 -1.44 25.27
C ALA A 254 -12.77 -0.74 23.90
N GLY A 255 -12.91 0.58 23.87
CA GLY A 255 -12.94 1.37 22.63
C GLY A 255 -11.58 1.68 22.04
N SER A 256 -10.47 1.30 22.69
CA SER A 256 -9.11 1.57 22.22
C SER A 256 -8.75 0.67 21.03
N ALA A 257 -8.02 1.24 20.07
CA ALA A 257 -7.36 0.46 19.02
C ALA A 257 -6.20 -0.38 19.58
N LEU A 258 -5.64 -0.02 20.74
CA LEU A 258 -4.47 -0.66 21.32
C LEU A 258 -4.86 -1.74 22.33
N PRO A 259 -4.15 -2.90 22.39
CA PRO A 259 -4.29 -3.86 23.46
C PRO A 259 -3.80 -3.27 24.79
N ASP A 260 -4.32 -3.80 25.92
CA ASP A 260 -4.11 -3.23 27.26
C ASP A 260 -2.63 -3.02 27.63
N GLY A 261 -1.76 -3.93 27.32
CA GLY A 261 -0.32 -3.83 27.60
C GLY A 261 0.39 -2.75 26.77
N LEU A 262 -0.19 -2.33 25.64
CA LEU A 262 0.43 -1.41 24.70
C LEU A 262 0.06 0.06 24.97
N ARG A 263 -1.15 0.32 25.50
CA ARG A 263 -1.62 1.70 25.73
C ARG A 263 -0.69 2.56 26.60
N ARG A 264 -0.06 1.94 27.61
CA ARG A 264 0.89 2.66 28.48
C ARG A 264 2.27 2.78 27.85
N ALA A 265 2.57 2.00 26.82
CA ALA A 265 3.85 1.94 26.15
C ALA A 265 3.96 2.90 24.97
N VAL A 266 2.84 3.33 24.36
CA VAL A 266 2.88 4.23 23.19
C VAL A 266 3.08 5.68 23.55
N ASP A 267 3.73 6.42 22.63
CA ASP A 267 3.86 7.86 22.68
C ASP A 267 2.81 8.51 21.76
N PRO A 268 1.76 9.13 22.32
CA PRO A 268 0.72 9.78 21.54
C PRO A 268 1.20 11.06 20.84
N ASP A 269 2.33 11.63 21.25
CA ASP A 269 2.90 12.83 20.68
C ASP A 269 3.92 12.55 19.58
N ALA A 270 4.33 11.28 19.40
CA ALA A 270 5.25 10.81 18.37
C ALA A 270 4.52 9.90 17.38
N VAL A 271 3.62 10.46 16.58
CA VAL A 271 2.83 9.73 15.58
C VAL A 271 3.27 10.12 14.18
N GLY A 272 3.66 9.14 13.38
CA GLY A 272 3.92 9.28 11.94
C GLY A 272 2.93 8.50 11.10
N MET A 273 2.96 8.71 9.79
CA MET A 273 2.13 7.97 8.85
C MET A 273 2.87 7.71 7.55
N PHE A 274 2.62 6.56 6.95
CA PHE A 274 3.07 6.25 5.59
C PHE A 274 2.02 5.46 4.83
N GLY A 275 2.18 5.43 3.52
CA GLY A 275 1.33 4.62 2.66
C GLY A 275 1.84 4.57 1.23
N GLN A 276 1.27 3.67 0.46
CA GLN A 276 1.57 3.51 -0.95
C GLN A 276 0.37 4.01 -1.77
N SER A 277 0.64 4.67 -2.92
CA SER A 277 -0.42 5.11 -3.85
C SER A 277 -1.47 6.00 -3.13
N ALA A 278 -2.75 5.65 -3.18
CA ALA A 278 -3.81 6.34 -2.45
C ALA A 278 -3.53 6.44 -0.94
N GLY A 279 -2.81 5.46 -0.36
CA GLY A 279 -2.37 5.49 1.03
C GLY A 279 -1.28 6.53 1.29
N GLY A 280 -0.37 6.73 0.34
CA GLY A 280 0.67 7.77 0.38
C GLY A 280 0.05 9.16 0.34
N PHE A 281 -0.91 9.38 -0.56
CA PHE A 281 -1.71 10.59 -0.57
C PHE A 281 -2.47 10.77 0.74
N THR A 282 -3.11 9.72 1.26
CA THR A 282 -3.81 9.77 2.56
C THR A 282 -2.86 10.19 3.68
N ALA A 283 -1.60 9.72 3.68
CA ALA A 283 -0.61 10.08 4.70
C ALA A 283 -0.28 11.59 4.65
N ALA A 284 0.01 12.12 3.46
CA ALA A 284 0.30 13.53 3.27
C ALA A 284 -0.92 14.42 3.59
N GLN A 285 -2.11 14.06 3.10
CA GLN A 285 -3.35 14.80 3.34
C GLN A 285 -3.77 14.75 4.82
N THR A 286 -3.65 13.58 5.49
CA THR A 286 -3.97 13.50 6.92
C THR A 286 -2.98 14.34 7.73
N MET A 287 -1.70 14.37 7.39
CA MET A 287 -0.74 15.24 8.06
C MET A 287 -1.09 16.72 7.87
N HIS A 288 -1.53 17.11 6.69
CA HIS A 288 -2.03 18.47 6.44
C HIS A 288 -3.21 18.79 7.37
N ASP A 289 -4.21 17.91 7.45
CA ASP A 289 -5.50 18.15 8.13
C ASP A 289 -5.46 17.91 9.65
N ASP A 290 -4.46 17.19 10.17
CA ASP A 290 -4.38 16.78 11.58
C ASP A 290 -2.95 16.92 12.14
N ARG A 291 -2.79 17.81 13.12
CA ARG A 291 -1.49 18.12 13.72
C ARG A 291 -0.90 16.99 14.58
N ARG A 292 -1.66 15.96 14.87
CA ARG A 292 -1.15 14.78 15.57
C ARG A 292 -0.15 13.99 14.72
N ILE A 293 -0.29 14.00 13.39
CA ILE A 293 0.71 13.39 12.49
C ILE A 293 1.91 14.32 12.38
N LYS A 294 3.07 13.87 12.89
CA LYS A 294 4.30 14.67 12.96
C LYS A 294 5.19 14.55 11.73
N ALA A 295 5.06 13.44 11.00
CA ALA A 295 5.89 13.16 9.83
C ALA A 295 5.15 12.19 8.90
N ALA A 296 5.22 12.39 7.58
CA ALA A 296 4.55 11.55 6.59
C ALA A 296 5.49 11.06 5.48
N VAL A 297 5.27 9.82 5.02
CA VAL A 297 5.93 9.26 3.83
C VAL A 297 4.87 8.92 2.80
N ASN A 298 4.99 9.51 1.62
CA ASN A 298 4.20 9.17 0.46
C ASN A 298 5.04 8.29 -0.49
N MET A 299 4.66 7.01 -0.63
CA MET A 299 5.26 6.09 -1.57
C MET A 299 4.41 6.04 -2.84
N ASP A 300 4.81 6.77 -3.85
CA ASP A 300 4.29 6.78 -5.20
C ASP A 300 2.78 7.11 -5.33
N GLY A 301 2.29 8.00 -4.46
CA GLY A 301 0.89 8.41 -4.43
C GLY A 301 0.66 9.79 -5.07
N VAL A 302 -0.19 9.86 -6.09
CA VAL A 302 -0.68 11.12 -6.67
C VAL A 302 -1.40 11.94 -5.60
N MET A 303 -1.02 13.19 -5.37
CA MET A 303 -1.60 14.09 -4.37
C MET A 303 -2.63 15.06 -4.99
N GLY A 304 -3.41 14.58 -5.95
CA GLY A 304 -4.48 15.30 -6.63
C GLY A 304 -5.67 14.38 -6.89
N TYR A 305 -6.76 14.95 -7.34
CA TYR A 305 -7.99 14.20 -7.63
C TYR A 305 -8.07 13.81 -9.11
N THR A 306 -6.96 13.28 -9.62
CA THR A 306 -6.82 12.76 -10.97
C THR A 306 -6.24 11.34 -10.93
N GLN A 307 -6.48 10.57 -12.01
CA GLN A 307 -5.99 9.18 -12.08
C GLN A 307 -4.50 9.08 -12.45
N ARG A 308 -3.96 10.05 -13.17
CA ARG A 308 -2.63 10.00 -13.78
C ARG A 308 -1.70 11.15 -13.43
N ASP A 309 -2.16 12.06 -12.59
CA ASP A 309 -1.41 13.29 -12.27
C ASP A 309 -1.00 14.13 -13.52
N ASP A 310 -1.85 14.10 -14.53
CA ASP A 310 -1.68 14.82 -15.79
C ASP A 310 -2.61 16.03 -15.91
N ASP A 311 -3.49 16.21 -14.93
CA ASP A 311 -4.48 17.30 -14.87
C ASP A 311 -4.34 18.08 -13.55
N PRO A 312 -3.71 19.27 -13.58
CA PRO A 312 -3.55 20.12 -12.40
C PRO A 312 -4.85 20.85 -11.98
N SER A 313 -5.95 20.71 -12.73
CA SER A 313 -7.22 21.41 -12.44
C SER A 313 -7.96 20.90 -11.20
N ASN A 314 -7.57 19.73 -10.66
CA ASN A 314 -8.17 19.12 -9.49
C ASN A 314 -7.14 18.90 -8.36
N PRO A 315 -6.54 19.98 -7.81
CA PRO A 315 -5.56 19.87 -6.74
C PRO A 315 -6.20 19.44 -5.42
N SER A 316 -5.42 18.80 -4.57
CA SER A 316 -5.75 18.61 -3.15
C SER A 316 -5.29 19.81 -2.32
N THR A 317 -5.81 19.92 -1.10
CA THR A 317 -5.36 20.97 -0.17
C THR A 317 -3.88 20.78 0.22
N VAL A 318 -3.38 19.56 0.33
CA VAL A 318 -1.93 19.35 0.52
C VAL A 318 -1.12 19.83 -0.69
N GLY A 319 -1.68 19.80 -1.90
CA GLY A 319 -1.05 20.36 -3.10
C GLY A 319 -1.09 21.89 -3.12
N THR A 320 -2.19 22.51 -2.72
CA THR A 320 -2.34 23.99 -2.76
C THR A 320 -1.65 24.68 -1.58
N ASP A 321 -1.67 24.07 -0.39
CA ASP A 321 -1.24 24.71 0.85
C ASP A 321 0.15 24.22 1.29
N GLY A 322 0.59 23.06 0.79
CA GLY A 322 1.81 22.39 1.26
C GLY A 322 1.67 21.83 2.67
N VAL A 323 2.80 21.50 3.28
CA VAL A 323 2.88 21.04 4.68
C VAL A 323 4.01 21.76 5.44
N ASP A 324 3.76 22.00 6.72
CA ASP A 324 4.72 22.61 7.66
C ASP A 324 5.55 21.56 8.44
N ARG A 325 5.34 20.28 8.17
CA ARG A 325 5.97 19.14 8.84
C ARG A 325 6.68 18.24 7.84
N PRO A 326 7.60 17.36 8.32
CA PRO A 326 8.42 16.52 7.45
C PRO A 326 7.61 15.63 6.51
N LEU A 327 7.90 15.74 5.20
CA LEU A 327 7.33 14.94 4.13
C LEU A 327 8.44 14.27 3.32
N LEU A 328 8.40 12.94 3.25
CA LEU A 328 9.25 12.16 2.35
C LEU A 328 8.42 11.65 1.17
N LEU A 329 8.82 11.99 -0.04
CA LEU A 329 8.31 11.45 -1.29
C LEU A 329 9.24 10.32 -1.74
N MET A 330 8.67 9.19 -2.14
CA MET A 330 9.42 8.06 -2.70
C MET A 330 8.73 7.61 -3.98
N GLY A 331 9.27 8.01 -5.14
CA GLY A 331 8.70 7.72 -6.46
C GLY A 331 9.29 6.46 -7.10
N LYS A 332 8.50 5.81 -7.94
CA LYS A 332 9.00 4.81 -8.89
C LYS A 332 9.92 5.47 -9.94
N GLU A 333 10.52 4.69 -10.83
CA GLU A 333 11.31 5.27 -11.92
C GLU A 333 10.48 6.27 -12.75
N GLY A 334 10.96 7.50 -12.83
CA GLY A 334 10.32 8.59 -13.58
C GLY A 334 9.38 9.49 -12.77
N ASP A 335 8.87 9.06 -11.62
CA ASP A 335 7.96 9.85 -10.79
C ASP A 335 8.76 10.67 -9.76
N THR A 336 8.64 11.99 -9.88
CA THR A 336 9.35 12.98 -9.06
C THR A 336 8.50 14.25 -8.89
N HIS A 337 8.86 15.12 -7.94
CA HIS A 337 8.20 16.43 -7.82
C HIS A 337 8.37 17.31 -9.09
N ARG A 338 9.28 16.95 -10.00
CA ARG A 338 9.50 17.66 -11.27
C ARG A 338 8.65 17.11 -12.41
N THR A 339 8.18 15.87 -12.29
CA THR A 339 7.43 15.18 -13.35
C THR A 339 5.96 14.96 -12.97
N MET A 340 5.64 15.01 -11.68
CA MET A 340 4.31 14.83 -11.12
C MET A 340 3.74 16.19 -10.70
N PRO A 341 2.76 16.77 -11.41
CA PRO A 341 2.18 18.09 -11.08
C PRO A 341 1.72 18.23 -9.64
N SER A 342 1.05 17.22 -9.08
CA SER A 342 0.57 17.28 -7.70
C SER A 342 1.71 17.26 -6.67
N TRP A 343 2.80 16.54 -6.96
CA TRP A 343 4.00 16.55 -6.11
C TRP A 343 4.72 17.88 -6.22
N GLY A 344 4.83 18.43 -7.45
CA GLY A 344 5.43 19.75 -7.69
C GLY A 344 4.71 20.85 -6.95
N ALA A 345 3.38 20.83 -6.94
CA ALA A 345 2.57 21.78 -6.20
C ALA A 345 2.80 21.66 -4.69
N ALA A 346 2.70 20.46 -4.12
CA ALA A 346 2.96 20.24 -2.70
C ALA A 346 4.40 20.62 -2.31
N TRP A 347 5.37 20.32 -3.17
CA TRP A 347 6.78 20.69 -2.98
C TRP A 347 6.96 22.20 -2.88
N ALA A 348 6.39 22.95 -3.84
CA ALA A 348 6.54 24.41 -3.92
C ALA A 348 5.90 25.16 -2.73
N HIS A 349 4.82 24.61 -2.17
CA HIS A 349 4.09 25.23 -1.06
C HIS A 349 4.51 24.73 0.33
N SER A 350 5.28 23.64 0.41
CA SER A 350 5.70 23.09 1.71
C SER A 350 6.82 23.92 2.34
N THR A 351 6.63 24.29 3.60
CA THR A 351 7.62 25.02 4.42
C THR A 351 8.39 24.11 5.37
N GLY A 352 7.85 22.91 5.66
CA GLY A 352 8.51 21.89 6.44
C GLY A 352 9.65 21.20 5.67
N TRP A 353 10.46 20.40 6.38
CA TRP A 353 11.46 19.58 5.70
C TRP A 353 10.80 18.62 4.74
N HIS A 354 11.28 18.60 3.50
CA HIS A 354 10.81 17.64 2.51
C HIS A 354 11.95 17.11 1.65
N ARG A 355 11.79 15.89 1.14
CA ARG A 355 12.78 15.21 0.30
C ARG A 355 12.07 14.33 -0.71
N ASP A 356 12.65 14.26 -1.90
CA ASP A 356 12.16 13.42 -2.99
C ASP A 356 13.24 12.39 -3.37
N LEU A 357 12.87 11.12 -3.30
CA LEU A 357 13.70 9.97 -3.62
C LEU A 357 13.03 9.15 -4.72
N THR A 358 13.80 8.78 -5.76
CA THR A 358 13.34 7.86 -6.79
C THR A 358 14.01 6.50 -6.61
N LEU A 359 13.22 5.42 -6.64
CA LEU A 359 13.73 4.05 -6.72
C LEU A 359 14.00 3.71 -8.19
N ARG A 360 15.28 3.67 -8.59
CA ARG A 360 15.70 3.35 -9.95
C ARG A 360 15.26 1.95 -10.35
N GLY A 361 14.65 1.83 -11.50
CA GLY A 361 14.07 0.58 -11.98
C GLY A 361 12.89 0.08 -11.14
N GLY A 362 12.35 0.89 -10.23
CA GLY A 362 11.15 0.58 -9.46
C GLY A 362 9.87 0.80 -10.25
N GLU A 363 8.82 0.07 -9.91
CA GLU A 363 7.46 0.25 -10.40
C GLU A 363 6.49 0.45 -9.22
N HIS A 364 5.30 0.95 -9.54
CA HIS A 364 4.27 1.37 -8.56
C HIS A 364 3.97 0.32 -7.49
N ALA A 365 3.70 -0.93 -7.90
CA ALA A 365 3.40 -2.00 -6.96
C ALA A 365 4.64 -2.51 -6.21
N GLY A 366 5.84 -2.14 -6.64
CA GLY A 366 7.10 -2.43 -5.94
C GLY A 366 7.21 -1.83 -4.54
N TYR A 367 6.36 -0.87 -4.20
CA TYR A 367 6.24 -0.29 -2.85
C TYR A 367 5.30 -1.07 -1.92
N THR A 368 4.86 -2.25 -2.31
CA THR A 368 4.03 -3.17 -1.52
C THR A 368 4.73 -4.51 -1.32
N ASP A 369 4.05 -5.45 -0.68
CA ASP A 369 4.54 -6.84 -0.56
C ASP A 369 4.62 -7.57 -1.92
N ALA A 370 4.05 -7.01 -3.00
CA ALA A 370 4.25 -7.49 -4.36
C ALA A 370 5.72 -7.63 -4.72
N GLN A 371 6.59 -6.71 -4.25
CA GLN A 371 8.03 -6.77 -4.48
C GLN A 371 8.65 -8.11 -4.01
N ALA A 372 8.13 -8.69 -2.92
CA ALA A 372 8.58 -9.96 -2.39
C ALA A 372 7.83 -11.16 -3.00
N LEU A 373 6.55 -11.00 -3.32
CA LEU A 373 5.66 -12.10 -3.68
C LEU A 373 5.66 -12.40 -5.19
N ILE A 374 5.67 -11.38 -6.04
CA ILE A 374 5.57 -11.56 -7.51
C ILE A 374 6.72 -12.38 -8.09
N PRO A 375 7.99 -12.27 -7.67
CA PRO A 375 9.04 -13.17 -8.15
C PRO A 375 8.80 -14.65 -7.81
N GLN A 376 8.12 -14.93 -6.70
CA GLN A 376 7.75 -16.29 -6.31
C GLN A 376 6.56 -16.80 -7.14
N VAL A 377 5.56 -15.95 -7.36
CA VAL A 377 4.45 -16.21 -8.27
C VAL A 377 4.95 -16.50 -9.68
N ALA A 378 5.87 -15.68 -10.17
CA ALA A 378 6.47 -15.85 -11.51
C ALA A 378 7.15 -17.21 -11.67
N ARG A 379 7.92 -17.63 -10.67
CA ARG A 379 8.53 -18.98 -10.68
C ARG A 379 7.50 -20.10 -10.65
N GLN A 380 6.39 -19.95 -9.91
CA GLN A 380 5.33 -20.97 -9.84
C GLN A 380 4.52 -21.08 -11.13
N LEU A 381 4.33 -19.95 -11.83
CA LEU A 381 3.46 -19.88 -13.02
C LEU A 381 4.25 -19.81 -14.34
N GLY A 382 5.59 -19.72 -14.29
CA GLY A 382 6.42 -19.58 -15.50
C GLY A 382 6.24 -18.21 -16.18
N LEU A 383 5.99 -17.12 -15.42
CA LEU A 383 5.79 -15.80 -16.00
C LEU A 383 7.09 -15.26 -16.58
N PRO A 384 7.06 -14.63 -17.77
CA PRO A 384 8.23 -14.01 -18.39
C PRO A 384 8.79 -12.85 -17.54
N ALA A 385 10.10 -12.64 -17.60
CA ALA A 385 10.77 -11.55 -16.88
C ALA A 385 10.20 -10.14 -17.23
N LYS A 386 9.75 -9.95 -18.48
CA LYS A 386 9.10 -8.69 -18.91
C LYS A 386 7.82 -8.39 -18.13
N ASP A 387 7.02 -9.41 -17.84
CA ASP A 387 5.75 -9.28 -17.14
C ASP A 387 6.01 -9.00 -15.63
N VAL A 388 7.02 -9.66 -15.06
CA VAL A 388 7.51 -9.33 -13.70
C VAL A 388 7.98 -7.89 -13.63
N GLY A 389 8.77 -7.44 -14.61
CA GLY A 389 9.26 -6.06 -14.70
C GLY A 389 8.12 -5.05 -14.83
N ALA A 390 7.05 -5.38 -15.57
CA ALA A 390 5.87 -4.52 -15.69
C ALA A 390 5.09 -4.37 -14.37
N MET A 391 5.11 -5.41 -13.51
CA MET A 391 4.41 -5.40 -12.23
C MET A 391 5.19 -4.69 -11.11
N ILE A 392 6.48 -4.99 -10.97
CA ILE A 392 7.26 -4.57 -9.79
C ILE A 392 8.58 -3.87 -10.11
N GLY A 393 8.86 -3.64 -11.41
CA GLY A 393 10.10 -3.05 -11.88
C GLY A 393 11.22 -4.05 -12.09
N THR A 394 12.37 -3.51 -12.49
CA THR A 394 13.59 -4.28 -12.83
C THR A 394 14.64 -4.24 -11.72
N VAL A 395 14.44 -3.44 -10.69
CA VAL A 395 15.32 -3.42 -9.51
C VAL A 395 15.24 -4.76 -8.77
N ALA A 396 16.39 -5.28 -8.37
CA ALA A 396 16.43 -6.54 -7.61
C ALA A 396 15.57 -6.45 -6.34
N PRO A 397 14.68 -7.43 -6.07
CA PRO A 397 13.70 -7.35 -4.97
C PRO A 397 14.33 -7.07 -3.60
N GLU A 398 15.46 -7.68 -3.30
CA GLU A 398 16.16 -7.51 -2.02
C GLU A 398 16.69 -6.08 -1.86
N ARG A 399 17.12 -5.46 -2.97
CA ARG A 399 17.60 -4.08 -2.98
C ARG A 399 16.46 -3.09 -2.81
N ALA A 400 15.36 -3.27 -3.53
CA ALA A 400 14.17 -2.43 -3.41
C ALA A 400 13.59 -2.47 -1.99
N ILE A 401 13.39 -3.67 -1.43
CA ILE A 401 12.90 -3.85 -0.06
C ILE A 401 13.90 -3.26 0.95
N GLY A 402 15.19 -3.51 0.74
CA GLY A 402 16.25 -2.97 1.60
C GLY A 402 16.32 -1.44 1.58
N ALA A 403 16.08 -0.80 0.43
CA ALA A 403 15.99 0.64 0.30
C ALA A 403 14.78 1.20 1.04
N GLN A 404 13.58 0.65 0.81
CA GLN A 404 12.36 1.07 1.50
C GLN A 404 12.51 0.98 3.03
N ARG A 405 13.01 -0.16 3.54
CA ARG A 405 13.27 -0.36 4.97
C ARG A 405 14.26 0.67 5.53
N ALA A 406 15.35 0.93 4.82
CA ALA A 406 16.39 1.84 5.27
C ALA A 406 15.88 3.29 5.33
N TYR A 407 15.30 3.80 4.24
CA TYR A 407 14.91 5.21 4.15
C TYR A 407 13.66 5.53 4.99
N VAL A 408 12.66 4.65 5.01
CA VAL A 408 11.46 4.87 5.85
C VAL A 408 11.81 4.76 7.34
N THR A 409 12.70 3.82 7.73
CA THR A 409 13.18 3.75 9.13
C THR A 409 13.98 4.99 9.50
N ALA A 410 14.94 5.41 8.67
CA ALA A 410 15.75 6.59 8.91
C ALA A 410 14.88 7.85 9.05
N PHE A 411 13.83 7.97 8.23
CA PHE A 411 12.89 9.07 8.29
C PHE A 411 12.14 9.12 9.63
N PHE A 412 11.53 8.02 10.06
CA PHE A 412 10.83 8.01 11.35
C PHE A 412 11.78 8.07 12.55
N ASP A 413 12.99 7.49 12.47
CA ASP A 413 13.99 7.64 13.52
C ASP A 413 14.39 9.10 13.70
N ARG A 414 14.59 9.86 12.61
CA ARG A 414 14.92 11.29 12.67
C ARG A 414 13.79 12.12 13.29
N TRP A 415 12.55 11.95 12.79
CA TRP A 415 11.45 12.86 13.11
C TRP A 415 10.58 12.44 14.29
N LEU A 416 10.58 11.16 14.68
CA LEU A 416 9.81 10.69 15.83
C LEU A 416 10.68 10.32 17.04
N ARG A 417 12.00 10.17 16.84
CA ARG A 417 12.92 9.78 17.91
C ARG A 417 14.12 10.70 18.09
N GLY A 418 14.29 11.68 17.21
CA GLY A 418 15.45 12.57 17.20
C GLY A 418 16.78 11.85 16.91
N ARG A 419 16.73 10.70 16.16
CA ARG A 419 17.91 9.90 15.82
C ARG A 419 18.22 10.05 14.35
N ASP A 420 19.25 10.81 14.03
CA ASP A 420 19.66 11.02 12.64
C ASP A 420 20.84 10.09 12.27
N SER A 421 20.68 9.36 11.18
CA SER A 421 21.72 8.51 10.61
C SER A 421 22.49 9.16 9.46
N GLY A 422 22.12 10.36 9.04
CA GLY A 422 22.63 11.06 7.86
C GLY A 422 22.16 10.45 6.51
N LEU A 423 21.39 9.37 6.52
CA LEU A 423 20.96 8.68 5.28
C LEU A 423 20.07 9.55 4.40
N LEU A 424 19.35 10.52 4.98
CA LEU A 424 18.42 11.41 4.28
C LEU A 424 19.10 12.70 3.77
N ASP A 425 20.38 12.89 4.03
CA ASP A 425 21.07 14.12 3.69
C ASP A 425 21.68 14.09 2.28
N GLY A 426 21.87 12.88 1.70
CA GLY A 426 22.40 12.73 0.34
C GLY A 426 22.50 11.29 -0.15
N PRO A 427 22.93 11.08 -1.39
CA PRO A 427 23.08 9.76 -2.00
C PRO A 427 24.01 8.85 -1.20
N SER A 428 23.65 7.57 -1.09
CA SER A 428 24.41 6.55 -0.39
C SER A 428 25.04 5.55 -1.36
N VAL A 429 26.34 5.31 -1.26
CA VAL A 429 27.04 4.28 -2.05
C VAL A 429 26.53 2.86 -1.74
N ARG A 430 25.95 2.66 -0.56
CA ARG A 430 25.33 1.39 -0.18
C ARG A 430 23.96 1.17 -0.80
N ARG A 431 23.31 2.26 -1.30
CA ARG A 431 21.96 2.29 -1.87
C ARG A 431 21.93 3.03 -3.22
N PRO A 432 22.75 2.61 -4.21
CA PRO A 432 22.84 3.29 -5.52
C PRO A 432 21.52 3.20 -6.31
N GLU A 433 20.60 2.29 -5.92
CA GLU A 433 19.27 2.19 -6.48
C GLU A 433 18.36 3.37 -6.08
N VAL A 434 18.73 4.16 -5.07
CA VAL A 434 17.97 5.33 -4.64
C VAL A 434 18.63 6.60 -5.15
N ARG A 435 17.89 7.37 -5.95
CA ARG A 435 18.29 8.67 -6.46
C ARG A 435 17.62 9.77 -5.65
N PHE A 436 18.41 10.72 -5.18
CA PHE A 436 17.90 11.97 -4.63
C PHE A 436 17.54 12.91 -5.77
N VAL A 437 16.34 13.47 -5.74
CA VAL A 437 15.88 14.48 -6.71
C VAL A 437 16.12 15.86 -6.08
N PRO A 438 17.02 16.69 -6.67
CA PRO A 438 17.36 18.00 -6.12
C PRO A 438 16.24 19.01 -6.32
#